data_4712a1afcabe254a5fe621f0654ddd70
#
_entry.id   4712a1afcabe254a5fe621f0654ddd70
#
_cell.length_a   1.000
_cell.length_b   1.000
_cell.length_c   1.000
_cell.angle_alpha   90.00
_cell.angle_beta   90.00
_cell.angle_gamma   90.00
#
_symmetry.space_group_name_H-M   'P 1'
#
loop_
_entity.id
_entity.type
_entity.pdbx_description
1 polymer ?
#
loop_
_entity_poly.entity_id
_entity_poly.type
_entity_poly.pdbx_seq_one_letter_code
_entity_poly.pdbx_strand_id
1 'polypeptide(L)'
;MNAPVLVINCGSSSIKYALIDSDPQAPRLAGLAERLGGNDALLKGKNSDGESFTQPLPNADHTQALNAILERLEGRLPVAVGHRIVHGGEHFTQAALIGDSVIEAIETTAALAPLHNPANLAGIAATQKVFPTLPQVAVFDTAFHQTLPPRAYRYALPETLYTKHRIRRYGFHGTSHAYVSQRAGELSSRGTGGWLTAHLGNGCSTSAVWNNQSQDTSMGLTPLEGLVMGTR
;
A
#
# COMPACT_ATOMS: atom_id res chain seq x y z
N MET A 1 -6.63 -23.08 13.04
CA MET A 1 -7.74 -22.15 12.68
C MET A 1 -7.21 -21.23 11.58
N ASN A 2 -7.90 -21.17 10.45
CA ASN A 2 -7.56 -20.22 9.38
C ASN A 2 -7.81 -18.80 9.91
N ALA A 3 -6.84 -17.92 9.72
CA ALA A 3 -6.90 -16.53 10.17
C ALA A 3 -6.72 -15.59 8.96
N PRO A 4 -7.75 -15.48 8.09
CA PRO A 4 -7.63 -14.68 6.87
C PRO A 4 -7.53 -13.19 7.20
N VAL A 5 -6.67 -12.48 6.45
CA VAL A 5 -6.50 -11.02 6.54
C VAL A 5 -7.02 -10.41 5.25
N LEU A 6 -7.89 -9.41 5.38
CA LEU A 6 -8.32 -8.62 4.24
C LEU A 6 -7.30 -7.51 3.98
N VAL A 7 -6.66 -7.54 2.82
CA VAL A 7 -5.72 -6.50 2.39
C VAL A 7 -6.42 -5.55 1.45
N ILE A 8 -6.32 -4.25 1.72
CA ILE A 8 -6.97 -3.19 0.96
C ILE A 8 -5.95 -2.18 0.47
N ASN A 9 -6.08 -1.81 -0.80
CA ASN A 9 -5.40 -0.69 -1.40
C ASN A 9 -6.47 0.26 -1.98
N CYS A 10 -6.76 1.32 -1.23
CA CYS A 10 -7.81 2.27 -1.53
C CYS A 10 -7.25 3.46 -2.32
N GLY A 11 -7.82 3.70 -3.49
CA GLY A 11 -7.60 4.89 -4.29
C GLY A 11 -8.84 5.81 -4.26
N SER A 12 -8.76 6.99 -4.88
CA SER A 12 -9.84 7.99 -4.90
C SER A 12 -11.16 7.45 -5.50
N SER A 13 -11.07 6.56 -6.46
CA SER A 13 -12.24 5.97 -7.15
C SER A 13 -12.14 4.45 -7.29
N SER A 14 -11.34 3.79 -6.47
CA SER A 14 -11.14 2.34 -6.58
C SER A 14 -10.71 1.70 -5.27
N ILE A 15 -11.06 0.43 -5.09
CA ILE A 15 -10.55 -0.43 -4.01
C ILE A 15 -10.04 -1.73 -4.62
N LYS A 16 -8.72 -1.95 -4.56
CA LYS A 16 -8.15 -3.29 -4.79
C LYS A 16 -8.16 -4.04 -3.48
N TYR A 17 -8.59 -5.30 -3.51
CA TYR A 17 -8.62 -6.13 -2.32
C TYR A 17 -8.08 -7.53 -2.57
N ALA A 18 -7.61 -8.16 -1.51
CA ALA A 18 -7.32 -9.59 -1.47
C ALA A 18 -7.57 -10.12 -0.06
N LEU A 19 -8.27 -11.22 0.05
CA LEU A 19 -8.33 -12.02 1.27
C LEU A 19 -7.17 -13.02 1.22
N ILE A 20 -6.24 -12.89 2.17
CA ILE A 20 -5.04 -13.72 2.26
C ILE A 20 -5.19 -14.62 3.49
N ASP A 21 -5.10 -15.92 3.29
CA ASP A 21 -5.12 -16.91 4.35
C ASP A 21 -3.71 -17.30 4.79
N SER A 22 -3.58 -17.76 6.02
CA SER A 22 -2.34 -18.39 6.52
C SER A 22 -2.05 -19.75 5.85
N ASP A 23 -3.08 -20.42 5.34
CA ASP A 23 -2.95 -21.61 4.53
C ASP A 23 -2.63 -21.23 3.07
N PRO A 24 -1.42 -21.56 2.56
CA PRO A 24 -1.05 -21.24 1.18
C PRO A 24 -1.86 -21.99 0.13
N GLN A 25 -2.59 -23.04 0.51
CA GLN A 25 -3.47 -23.79 -0.38
C GLN A 25 -4.90 -23.22 -0.41
N ALA A 26 -5.24 -22.32 0.51
CA ALA A 26 -6.57 -21.71 0.50
C ALA A 26 -6.79 -20.87 -0.76
N PRO A 27 -8.00 -20.91 -1.37
CA PRO A 27 -8.31 -20.08 -2.51
C PRO A 27 -8.12 -18.60 -2.19
N ARG A 28 -7.39 -17.92 -3.03
CA ARG A 28 -7.19 -16.46 -2.93
C ARG A 28 -8.39 -15.74 -3.52
N LEU A 29 -9.18 -15.09 -2.68
CA LEU A 29 -10.23 -14.19 -3.13
C LEU A 29 -9.63 -12.80 -3.33
N ALA A 30 -9.69 -12.30 -4.55
CA ALA A 30 -9.13 -10.99 -4.88
C ALA A 30 -9.93 -10.32 -5.98
N GLY A 31 -9.96 -8.98 -5.97
CA GLY A 31 -10.68 -8.22 -6.96
C GLY A 31 -10.40 -6.72 -6.91
N LEU A 32 -11.22 -6.01 -7.66
CA LEU A 32 -11.14 -4.56 -7.85
C LEU A 32 -12.55 -3.99 -7.94
N ALA A 33 -12.90 -3.09 -7.04
CA ALA A 33 -13.98 -2.13 -7.24
C ALA A 33 -13.40 -0.90 -7.93
N GLU A 34 -13.99 -0.43 -9.01
CA GLU A 34 -13.47 0.68 -9.80
C GLU A 34 -14.58 1.63 -10.25
N ARG A 35 -14.17 2.87 -10.58
CA ARG A 35 -15.07 3.98 -11.00
C ARG A 35 -16.10 4.34 -9.94
N LEU A 36 -15.71 4.19 -8.66
CA LEU A 36 -16.58 4.51 -7.51
C LEU A 36 -17.04 5.96 -7.56
N GLY A 37 -18.31 6.19 -7.21
CA GLY A 37 -19.00 7.46 -7.33
C GLY A 37 -19.62 7.70 -8.72
N GLY A 38 -19.25 6.90 -9.71
CA GLY A 38 -19.80 6.98 -11.07
C GLY A 38 -20.96 6.00 -11.31
N ASN A 39 -21.81 6.31 -12.29
CA ASN A 39 -22.93 5.43 -12.67
C ASN A 39 -22.46 4.10 -13.27
N ASP A 40 -21.21 4.02 -13.75
CA ASP A 40 -20.57 2.86 -14.34
C ASP A 40 -19.60 2.15 -13.37
N ALA A 41 -19.72 2.43 -12.07
CA ALA A 41 -18.96 1.74 -11.04
C ALA A 41 -19.26 0.24 -11.05
N LEU A 42 -18.24 -0.57 -10.82
CA LEU A 42 -18.38 -2.02 -10.81
C LEU A 42 -17.36 -2.70 -9.88
N LEU A 43 -17.69 -3.89 -9.42
CA LEU A 43 -16.82 -4.81 -8.72
C LEU A 43 -16.52 -6.00 -9.62
N LYS A 44 -15.24 -6.31 -9.81
CA LYS A 44 -14.78 -7.48 -10.56
C LYS A 44 -13.74 -8.26 -9.76
N GLY A 45 -13.70 -9.55 -9.98
CA GLY A 45 -12.76 -10.42 -9.27
C GLY A 45 -12.87 -11.87 -9.70
N LYS A 46 -12.33 -12.75 -8.87
CA LYS A 46 -12.50 -14.20 -9.00
C LYS A 46 -13.06 -14.74 -7.69
N ASN A 47 -13.98 -15.71 -7.82
CA ASN A 47 -14.49 -16.51 -6.70
C ASN A 47 -13.48 -17.60 -6.29
N SER A 48 -13.81 -18.40 -5.27
CA SER A 48 -12.96 -19.50 -4.79
C SER A 48 -12.70 -20.57 -5.85
N ASP A 49 -13.61 -20.76 -6.80
CA ASP A 49 -13.49 -21.74 -7.89
C ASP A 49 -12.63 -21.20 -9.05
N GLY A 50 -12.15 -19.96 -8.93
CA GLY A 50 -11.34 -19.29 -9.96
C GLY A 50 -12.14 -18.65 -11.09
N GLU A 51 -13.46 -18.71 -11.05
CA GLU A 51 -14.34 -18.08 -12.03
C GLU A 51 -14.37 -16.57 -11.87
N SER A 52 -14.29 -15.86 -12.99
CA SER A 52 -14.36 -14.41 -12.99
C SER A 52 -15.79 -13.92 -12.85
N PHE A 53 -15.99 -12.87 -12.07
CA PHE A 53 -17.28 -12.19 -11.94
C PHE A 53 -17.15 -10.69 -12.19
N THR A 54 -18.26 -10.07 -12.57
CA THR A 54 -18.43 -8.61 -12.65
C THR A 54 -19.81 -8.26 -12.11
N GLN A 55 -19.85 -7.33 -11.15
CA GLN A 55 -21.06 -6.87 -10.49
C GLN A 55 -21.18 -5.35 -10.65
N PRO A 56 -22.21 -4.82 -11.30
CA PRO A 56 -22.48 -3.38 -11.33
C PRO A 56 -22.72 -2.83 -9.92
N LEU A 57 -22.16 -1.66 -9.65
CA LEU A 57 -22.32 -0.93 -8.39
C LEU A 57 -22.61 0.56 -8.68
N PRO A 58 -23.69 0.89 -9.41
CA PRO A 58 -23.94 2.25 -9.88
C PRO A 58 -23.96 3.26 -8.71
N ASN A 59 -23.13 4.32 -8.84
CA ASN A 59 -22.95 5.39 -7.87
C ASN A 59 -22.46 4.95 -6.47
N ALA A 60 -21.93 3.72 -6.32
CA ALA A 60 -21.44 3.23 -5.04
C ALA A 60 -20.27 4.05 -4.52
N ASP A 61 -20.32 4.41 -3.27
CA ASP A 61 -19.18 4.94 -2.51
C ASP A 61 -18.25 3.80 -2.00
N HIS A 62 -17.19 4.18 -1.31
CA HIS A 62 -16.24 3.21 -0.76
C HIS A 62 -16.88 2.26 0.26
N THR A 63 -17.82 2.73 1.10
CA THR A 63 -18.51 1.89 2.08
C THR A 63 -19.41 0.86 1.40
N GLN A 64 -20.16 1.28 0.39
CA GLN A 64 -21.02 0.39 -0.39
C GLN A 64 -20.20 -0.64 -1.16
N ALA A 65 -19.07 -0.23 -1.75
CA ALA A 65 -18.15 -1.14 -2.43
C ALA A 65 -17.53 -2.18 -1.46
N LEU A 66 -17.18 -1.78 -0.23
CA LEU A 66 -16.68 -2.71 0.79
C LEU A 66 -17.74 -3.71 1.22
N ASN A 67 -19.00 -3.31 1.39
CA ASN A 67 -20.09 -4.23 1.67
C ASN A 67 -20.26 -5.26 0.54
N ALA A 68 -20.22 -4.81 -0.71
CA ALA A 68 -20.27 -5.72 -1.86
C ALA A 68 -19.06 -6.68 -1.91
N ILE A 69 -17.87 -6.21 -1.54
CA ILE A 69 -16.68 -7.07 -1.39
C ILE A 69 -16.90 -8.14 -0.33
N LEU A 70 -17.50 -7.78 0.83
CA LEU A 70 -17.78 -8.75 1.90
C LEU A 70 -18.72 -9.87 1.46
N GLU A 71 -19.75 -9.56 0.68
CA GLU A 71 -20.65 -10.56 0.13
C GLU A 71 -19.90 -11.59 -0.75
N ARG A 72 -18.80 -11.16 -1.37
CA ARG A 72 -17.93 -11.99 -2.22
C ARG A 72 -16.86 -12.75 -1.46
N LEU A 73 -16.73 -12.58 -0.15
CA LEU A 73 -15.81 -13.36 0.67
C LEU A 73 -16.34 -14.76 1.04
N GLU A 74 -17.52 -15.14 0.56
CA GLU A 74 -18.07 -16.48 0.68
C GLU A 74 -18.12 -16.99 2.14
N GLY A 75 -18.44 -16.09 3.08
CA GLY A 75 -18.46 -16.38 4.51
C GLY A 75 -17.10 -16.47 5.19
N ARG A 76 -16.00 -16.27 4.47
CA ARG A 76 -14.64 -16.22 5.00
C ARG A 76 -14.36 -14.85 5.61
N LEU A 77 -14.81 -14.63 6.84
CA LEU A 77 -14.62 -13.35 7.52
C LEU A 77 -13.16 -13.13 7.90
N PRO A 78 -12.60 -11.93 7.64
CA PRO A 78 -11.26 -11.58 8.05
C PRO A 78 -11.16 -11.45 9.57
N VAL A 79 -9.98 -11.73 10.12
CA VAL A 79 -9.64 -11.49 11.53
C VAL A 79 -8.92 -10.15 11.72
N ALA A 80 -8.44 -9.55 10.64
CA ALA A 80 -7.78 -8.24 10.61
C ALA A 80 -7.88 -7.62 9.21
N VAL A 81 -7.66 -6.31 9.14
CA VAL A 81 -7.57 -5.57 7.86
C VAL A 81 -6.21 -4.91 7.73
N GLY A 82 -5.53 -5.14 6.61
CA GLY A 82 -4.29 -4.46 6.24
C GLY A 82 -4.55 -3.38 5.19
N HIS A 83 -4.08 -2.16 5.45
CA HIS A 83 -4.20 -1.03 4.53
C HIS A 83 -2.86 -0.64 3.95
N ARG A 84 -2.75 -0.56 2.63
CA ARG A 84 -1.63 0.13 2.00
C ARG A 84 -1.84 1.63 2.13
N ILE A 85 -0.85 2.31 2.71
CA ILE A 85 -0.77 3.76 2.84
C ILE A 85 0.42 4.25 2.03
N VAL A 86 0.20 5.26 1.18
CA VAL A 86 1.26 5.69 0.26
C VAL A 86 2.36 6.46 0.99
N HIS A 87 2.03 7.34 1.92
CA HIS A 87 3.03 8.19 2.58
C HIS A 87 2.89 8.19 4.10
N GLY A 88 3.95 7.74 4.79
CA GLY A 88 4.03 7.70 6.25
C GLY A 88 4.97 8.74 6.86
N GLY A 89 5.52 9.65 6.04
CA GLY A 89 6.52 10.62 6.50
C GLY A 89 7.78 9.94 7.04
N GLU A 90 8.40 10.56 8.01
CA GLU A 90 9.53 10.01 8.78
C GLU A 90 9.08 9.27 10.04
N HIS A 91 7.76 9.22 10.33
CA HIS A 91 7.20 8.67 11.56
C HIS A 91 7.14 7.14 11.56
N PHE A 92 7.00 6.53 10.38
CA PHE A 92 6.79 5.09 10.28
C PHE A 92 7.94 4.40 9.55
N THR A 93 8.62 3.51 10.26
CA THR A 93 9.69 2.63 9.75
C THR A 93 9.21 1.19 9.56
N GLN A 94 7.97 0.90 9.98
CA GLN A 94 7.32 -0.42 9.91
C GLN A 94 5.81 -0.26 9.88
N ALA A 95 5.10 -1.38 9.74
CA ALA A 95 3.65 -1.41 9.86
C ALA A 95 3.18 -0.98 11.26
N ALA A 96 2.03 -0.31 11.34
CA ALA A 96 1.48 0.21 12.58
C ALA A 96 0.00 -0.17 12.75
N LEU A 97 -0.40 -0.52 13.98
CA LEU A 97 -1.82 -0.71 14.31
C LEU A 97 -2.52 0.65 14.25
N ILE A 98 -3.62 0.72 13.51
CA ILE A 98 -4.34 1.99 13.29
C ILE A 98 -5.10 2.37 14.54
N GLY A 99 -4.76 3.53 15.08
CA GLY A 99 -5.45 4.27 16.12
C GLY A 99 -5.38 5.76 15.78
N ASP A 100 -5.90 6.62 16.67
CA ASP A 100 -6.01 8.07 16.43
C ASP A 100 -4.67 8.71 16.04
N SER A 101 -3.59 8.34 16.70
CA SER A 101 -2.24 8.88 16.41
C SER A 101 -1.73 8.50 15.02
N VAL A 102 -2.09 7.32 14.51
CA VAL A 102 -1.72 6.88 13.15
C VAL A 102 -2.54 7.64 12.11
N ILE A 103 -3.83 7.83 12.37
CA ILE A 103 -4.73 8.63 11.51
C ILE A 103 -4.20 10.06 11.41
N GLU A 104 -3.93 10.72 12.53
CA GLU A 104 -3.38 12.08 12.59
C GLU A 104 -2.04 12.20 11.82
N ALA A 105 -1.15 11.23 11.95
CA ALA A 105 0.10 11.22 11.22
C ALA A 105 -0.10 11.06 9.69
N ILE A 106 -1.07 10.25 9.25
CA ILE A 106 -1.43 10.12 7.83
C ILE A 106 -2.04 11.43 7.30
N GLU A 107 -2.88 12.10 8.10
CA GLU A 107 -3.45 13.40 7.77
C GLU A 107 -2.37 14.47 7.62
N THR A 108 -1.43 14.54 8.56
CA THR A 108 -0.31 15.49 8.54
C THR A 108 0.57 15.31 7.29
N THR A 109 0.74 14.07 6.83
CA THR A 109 1.53 13.76 5.62
C THR A 109 0.71 13.86 4.32
N ALA A 110 -0.58 14.18 4.38
CA ALA A 110 -1.44 14.28 3.18
C ALA A 110 -0.94 15.35 2.18
N ALA A 111 -0.30 16.43 2.65
CA ALA A 111 0.30 17.44 1.78
C ALA A 111 1.43 16.88 0.89
N LEU A 112 2.11 15.80 1.32
CA LEU A 112 3.16 15.11 0.56
C LEU A 112 2.59 14.07 -0.43
N ALA A 113 1.35 13.63 -0.23
CA ALA A 113 0.66 12.66 -1.09
C ALA A 113 -0.83 13.05 -1.28
N PRO A 114 -1.13 14.23 -1.85
CA PRO A 114 -2.50 14.79 -1.86
C PRO A 114 -3.50 13.97 -2.68
N LEU A 115 -3.03 13.16 -3.63
CA LEU A 115 -3.87 12.29 -4.45
C LEU A 115 -4.12 10.91 -3.81
N HIS A 116 -3.37 10.56 -2.77
CA HIS A 116 -3.36 9.20 -2.21
C HIS A 116 -3.78 9.14 -0.75
N ASN A 117 -3.13 9.89 0.15
CA ASN A 117 -3.40 9.80 1.59
C ASN A 117 -4.86 10.10 1.96
N PRO A 118 -5.55 11.11 1.37
CA PRO A 118 -6.97 11.32 1.63
C PRO A 118 -7.83 10.12 1.24
N ALA A 119 -7.54 9.47 0.11
CA ALA A 119 -8.24 8.26 -0.32
C ALA A 119 -7.96 7.07 0.60
N ASN A 120 -6.72 6.94 1.09
CA ASN A 120 -6.36 5.92 2.07
C ASN A 120 -7.13 6.11 3.38
N LEU A 121 -7.23 7.35 3.88
CA LEU A 121 -8.03 7.69 5.07
C LEU A 121 -9.52 7.37 4.87
N ALA A 122 -10.09 7.70 3.71
CA ALA A 122 -11.45 7.34 3.37
C ALA A 122 -11.68 5.82 3.40
N GLY A 123 -10.71 5.05 2.89
CA GLY A 123 -10.70 3.58 2.97
C GLY A 123 -10.66 3.05 4.40
N ILE A 124 -9.81 3.63 5.26
CA ILE A 124 -9.76 3.31 6.70
C ILE A 124 -11.10 3.60 7.35
N ALA A 125 -11.65 4.80 7.17
CA ALA A 125 -12.92 5.19 7.75
C ALA A 125 -14.09 4.28 7.29
N ALA A 126 -14.10 3.89 6.02
CA ALA A 126 -15.10 2.97 5.49
C ALA A 126 -14.97 1.56 6.09
N THR A 127 -13.74 1.03 6.24
CA THR A 127 -13.52 -0.28 6.87
C THR A 127 -13.80 -0.28 8.36
N GLN A 128 -13.54 0.82 9.08
CA GLN A 128 -13.93 0.94 10.49
C GLN A 128 -15.44 0.90 10.70
N LYS A 129 -16.23 1.43 9.77
CA LYS A 129 -17.68 1.32 9.80
C LYS A 129 -18.16 -0.11 9.58
N VAL A 130 -17.52 -0.83 8.67
CA VAL A 130 -17.88 -2.20 8.30
C VAL A 130 -17.36 -3.21 9.33
N PHE A 131 -16.17 -2.96 9.88
CA PHE A 131 -15.48 -3.81 10.84
C PHE A 131 -15.08 -3.02 12.10
N PRO A 132 -16.04 -2.61 12.95
CA PRO A 132 -15.75 -1.71 14.08
C PRO A 132 -14.85 -2.33 15.15
N THR A 133 -14.72 -3.65 15.20
CA THR A 133 -13.98 -4.38 16.24
C THR A 133 -12.72 -5.06 15.74
N LEU A 134 -12.52 -5.15 14.42
CA LEU A 134 -11.33 -5.81 13.89
C LEU A 134 -10.09 -4.92 13.99
N PRO A 135 -8.93 -5.48 14.35
CA PRO A 135 -7.68 -4.76 14.27
C PRO A 135 -7.38 -4.37 12.82
N GLN A 136 -6.95 -3.13 12.63
CA GLN A 136 -6.58 -2.59 11.33
C GLN A 136 -5.13 -2.13 11.34
N VAL A 137 -4.37 -2.44 10.31
CA VAL A 137 -2.93 -2.18 10.23
C VAL A 137 -2.61 -1.35 9.00
N ALA A 138 -1.87 -0.26 9.21
CA ALA A 138 -1.30 0.56 8.15
C ALA A 138 0.07 0.02 7.73
N VAL A 139 0.28 -0.15 6.42
CA VAL A 139 1.55 -0.54 5.81
C VAL A 139 1.95 0.55 4.83
N PHE A 140 3.07 1.22 5.12
CA PHE A 140 3.49 2.42 4.42
C PHE A 140 4.48 2.13 3.30
N ASP A 141 4.24 2.67 2.10
CA ASP A 141 5.15 2.53 0.97
C ASP A 141 6.54 3.16 1.24
N THR A 142 6.58 4.19 2.09
CA THR A 142 7.81 4.91 2.45
C THR A 142 8.61 4.24 3.57
N ALA A 143 8.02 3.30 4.34
CA ALA A 143 8.62 2.77 5.57
C ALA A 143 9.96 2.05 5.32
N PHE A 144 10.05 1.22 4.30
CA PHE A 144 11.29 0.50 3.95
C PHE A 144 12.44 1.44 3.63
N HIS A 145 12.14 2.59 3.02
CA HIS A 145 13.12 3.59 2.62
C HIS A 145 13.56 4.51 3.76
N GLN A 146 13.03 4.35 4.98
CA GLN A 146 13.54 5.09 6.14
C GLN A 146 14.95 4.63 6.56
N THR A 147 15.45 3.53 6.01
CA THR A 147 16.83 3.08 6.16
C THR A 147 17.82 3.80 5.22
N LEU A 148 17.36 4.67 4.33
CA LEU A 148 18.22 5.46 3.45
C LEU A 148 19.24 6.28 4.25
N PRO A 149 20.55 6.24 3.91
CA PRO A 149 21.53 7.08 4.56
C PRO A 149 21.36 8.57 4.17
N PRO A 150 21.84 9.53 5.00
CA PRO A 150 21.69 10.96 4.73
C PRO A 150 22.13 11.39 3.33
N ARG A 151 23.22 10.82 2.80
CA ARG A 151 23.70 11.11 1.44
C ARG A 151 22.73 10.73 0.33
N ALA A 152 21.80 9.79 0.58
CA ALA A 152 20.81 9.32 -0.39
C ALA A 152 19.47 10.03 -0.24
N TYR A 153 19.05 10.38 0.99
CA TYR A 153 17.75 11.02 1.17
C TYR A 153 17.80 12.56 1.13
N ARG A 154 18.95 13.20 1.42
CA ARG A 154 19.06 14.65 1.39
C ARG A 154 19.26 15.17 -0.03
N TYR A 155 18.53 16.21 -0.38
CA TYR A 155 18.77 16.95 -1.61
C TYR A 155 19.89 17.98 -1.41
N ALA A 156 20.57 18.36 -2.49
CA ALA A 156 21.56 19.44 -2.51
C ALA A 156 20.84 20.81 -2.48
N LEU A 157 20.09 21.06 -1.42
CA LEU A 157 19.27 22.23 -1.15
C LEU A 157 19.63 22.81 0.22
N PRO A 158 19.29 24.06 0.53
CA PRO A 158 19.48 24.63 1.85
C PRO A 158 18.90 23.75 2.95
N GLU A 159 19.68 23.49 4.01
CA GLU A 159 19.31 22.60 5.12
C GLU A 159 17.96 22.96 5.78
N THR A 160 17.60 24.25 5.73
CA THR A 160 16.31 24.74 6.24
C THR A 160 15.10 24.13 5.58
N LEU A 161 15.21 23.71 4.31
CA LEU A 161 14.12 23.03 3.60
C LEU A 161 13.86 21.64 4.16
N TYR A 162 14.91 20.93 4.54
CA TYR A 162 14.75 19.66 5.23
C TYR A 162 14.26 19.86 6.67
N THR A 163 14.94 20.69 7.45
CA THR A 163 14.67 20.81 8.90
C THR A 163 13.29 21.39 9.19
N LYS A 164 12.80 22.36 8.37
CA LYS A 164 11.50 23.01 8.57
C LYS A 164 10.36 22.35 7.78
N HIS A 165 10.65 21.85 6.58
CA HIS A 165 9.61 21.40 5.66
C HIS A 165 9.70 19.90 5.32
N ARG A 166 10.69 19.19 5.89
CA ARG A 166 10.90 17.76 5.66
C ARG A 166 11.06 17.40 4.18
N ILE A 167 11.63 18.36 3.38
CA ILE A 167 11.91 18.14 1.97
C ILE A 167 13.14 17.24 1.85
N ARG A 168 12.87 16.00 1.50
CA ARG A 168 13.87 14.92 1.34
C ARG A 168 13.34 13.87 0.35
N ARG A 169 14.22 12.96 -0.07
CA ARG A 169 13.79 11.72 -0.75
C ARG A 169 13.14 10.79 0.28
N TYR A 170 11.90 10.35 0.00
CA TYR A 170 11.21 9.34 0.79
C TYR A 170 11.26 7.97 0.11
N GLY A 171 11.07 7.91 -1.21
CA GLY A 171 10.93 6.68 -1.94
C GLY A 171 9.54 6.05 -1.72
N PHE A 172 9.16 5.18 -2.65
CA PHE A 172 7.83 4.53 -2.65
C PHE A 172 7.95 3.09 -3.11
N HIS A 173 6.84 2.34 -3.09
CA HIS A 173 6.81 0.91 -3.36
C HIS A 173 7.69 0.10 -2.39
N GLY A 174 7.97 0.63 -1.21
CA GLY A 174 8.90 0.04 -0.26
C GLY A 174 8.55 -1.38 0.15
N THR A 175 7.26 -1.70 0.33
CA THR A 175 6.78 -3.05 0.59
C THR A 175 7.18 -4.03 -0.52
N SER A 176 7.09 -3.59 -1.79
CA SER A 176 7.50 -4.41 -2.94
C SER A 176 9.02 -4.63 -2.95
N HIS A 177 9.80 -3.57 -2.76
CA HIS A 177 11.27 -3.66 -2.74
C HIS A 177 11.78 -4.53 -1.57
N ALA A 178 11.21 -4.37 -0.37
CA ALA A 178 11.52 -5.19 0.80
C ALA A 178 11.22 -6.67 0.54
N TYR A 179 10.02 -6.98 0.06
CA TYR A 179 9.62 -8.37 -0.20
C TYR A 179 10.49 -9.03 -1.27
N VAL A 180 10.72 -8.35 -2.40
CA VAL A 180 11.50 -8.92 -3.52
C VAL A 180 12.95 -9.14 -3.12
N SER A 181 13.58 -8.20 -2.39
CA SER A 181 14.96 -8.35 -1.94
C SER A 181 15.13 -9.47 -0.90
N GLN A 182 14.20 -9.56 0.06
CA GLN A 182 14.17 -10.66 1.00
C GLN A 182 14.01 -12.01 0.28
N ARG A 183 13.03 -12.10 -0.61
CA ARG A 183 12.73 -13.34 -1.34
C ARG A 183 13.88 -13.77 -2.25
N ALA A 184 14.55 -12.81 -2.89
CA ALA A 184 15.76 -13.08 -3.66
C ALA A 184 16.89 -13.62 -2.78
N GLY A 185 17.05 -13.10 -1.56
CA GLY A 185 18.00 -13.62 -0.57
C GLY A 185 17.73 -15.07 -0.17
N GLU A 186 16.44 -15.42 0.04
CA GLU A 186 16.03 -16.79 0.37
C GLU A 186 16.26 -17.78 -0.78
N LEU A 187 16.08 -17.34 -2.02
CA LEU A 187 16.21 -18.17 -3.22
C LEU A 187 17.64 -18.26 -3.76
N SER A 188 18.56 -17.45 -3.28
CA SER A 188 19.93 -17.39 -3.76
C SER A 188 20.93 -17.76 -2.66
N SER A 189 22.10 -18.25 -3.08
CA SER A 189 23.24 -18.50 -2.17
C SER A 189 23.89 -17.21 -1.61
N ARG A 190 23.44 -16.02 -2.07
CA ARG A 190 23.99 -14.71 -1.65
C ARG A 190 23.41 -14.21 -0.33
N GLY A 191 22.34 -14.86 0.18
CA GLY A 191 21.67 -14.42 1.40
C GLY A 191 21.16 -12.98 1.31
N THR A 192 21.38 -12.19 2.37
CA THR A 192 20.94 -10.78 2.46
C THR A 192 21.82 -9.79 1.71
N GLY A 193 22.77 -10.23 0.89
CA GLY A 193 23.73 -9.39 0.16
C GLY A 193 23.15 -8.21 -0.62
N GLY A 194 23.86 -7.72 -1.61
CA GLY A 194 23.41 -6.57 -2.44
C GLY A 194 22.41 -6.97 -3.51
N TRP A 195 21.30 -6.22 -3.61
CA TRP A 195 20.24 -6.40 -4.60
C TRP A 195 19.90 -5.09 -5.29
N LEU A 196 19.71 -5.15 -6.59
CA LEU A 196 19.00 -4.11 -7.34
C LEU A 196 17.61 -4.65 -7.64
N THR A 197 16.59 -3.98 -7.14
CA THR A 197 15.19 -4.37 -7.32
C THR A 197 14.46 -3.38 -8.22
N ALA A 198 13.49 -3.86 -9.00
CA ALA A 198 12.65 -3.04 -9.85
C ALA A 198 11.18 -3.40 -9.62
N HIS A 199 10.37 -2.37 -9.37
CA HIS A 199 8.92 -2.44 -9.37
C HIS A 199 8.43 -1.84 -10.68
N LEU A 200 7.94 -2.68 -11.60
CA LEU A 200 7.57 -2.32 -12.96
C LEU A 200 6.06 -2.51 -13.15
N GLY A 201 5.28 -1.60 -12.61
CA GLY A 201 3.83 -1.51 -12.78
C GLY A 201 3.43 -0.27 -13.58
N ASN A 202 2.22 0.23 -13.36
CA ASN A 202 1.82 1.56 -13.85
C ASN A 202 2.69 2.67 -13.24
N GLY A 203 3.00 2.56 -11.92
CA GLY A 203 4.13 3.23 -11.29
C GLY A 203 5.41 2.42 -11.49
N CYS A 204 6.56 3.08 -11.61
CA CYS A 204 7.85 2.43 -11.82
C CYS A 204 8.90 3.01 -10.88
N SER A 205 9.60 2.13 -10.16
CA SER A 205 10.74 2.50 -9.32
C SER A 205 11.80 1.41 -9.26
N THR A 206 13.03 1.82 -8.96
CA THR A 206 14.13 0.92 -8.63
C THR A 206 14.65 1.23 -7.24
N SER A 207 15.27 0.24 -6.58
CA SER A 207 15.96 0.44 -5.31
C SER A 207 17.23 -0.38 -5.25
N ALA A 208 18.29 0.22 -4.70
CA ALA A 208 19.49 -0.46 -4.25
C ALA A 208 19.29 -0.89 -2.80
N VAL A 209 19.43 -2.19 -2.54
CA VAL A 209 19.22 -2.79 -1.22
C VAL A 209 20.51 -3.49 -0.79
N TRP A 210 20.93 -3.28 0.43
CA TRP A 210 22.07 -3.96 1.04
C TRP A 210 21.69 -4.45 2.42
N ASN A 211 21.89 -5.73 2.69
CA ASN A 211 21.54 -6.35 3.98
C ASN A 211 20.10 -6.04 4.43
N ASN A 212 19.14 -6.18 3.51
CA ASN A 212 17.70 -5.89 3.72
C ASN A 212 17.39 -4.41 4.07
N GLN A 213 18.31 -3.48 3.79
CA GLN A 213 18.12 -2.06 3.98
C GLN A 213 18.17 -1.32 2.65
N SER A 214 17.23 -0.40 2.42
CA SER A 214 17.27 0.49 1.27
C SER A 214 18.47 1.43 1.38
N GLN A 215 19.31 1.45 0.35
CA GLN A 215 20.50 2.31 0.27
C GLN A 215 20.30 3.49 -0.67
N ASP A 216 19.46 3.30 -1.69
CA ASP A 216 19.04 4.33 -2.64
C ASP A 216 17.76 3.88 -3.35
N THR A 217 16.99 4.83 -3.90
CA THR A 217 15.78 4.54 -4.67
C THR A 217 15.53 5.65 -5.69
N SER A 218 14.86 5.31 -6.78
CA SER A 218 14.65 6.23 -7.91
C SER A 218 13.56 7.26 -7.68
N MET A 219 12.52 6.98 -6.88
CA MET A 219 11.49 7.97 -6.53
C MET A 219 11.99 8.87 -5.41
N GLY A 220 11.57 10.14 -5.42
CA GLY A 220 12.07 11.17 -4.52
C GLY A 220 11.12 11.60 -3.41
N LEU A 221 10.96 12.92 -3.26
CA LEU A 221 9.97 13.54 -2.36
C LEU A 221 8.56 13.04 -2.67
N THR A 222 8.27 12.93 -3.96
CA THR A 222 7.03 12.39 -4.51
C THR A 222 7.35 11.30 -5.54
N PRO A 223 6.37 10.54 -6.04
CA PRO A 223 6.59 9.59 -7.13
C PRO A 223 6.98 10.22 -8.48
N LEU A 224 7.13 11.55 -8.56
CA LEU A 224 7.46 12.24 -9.80
C LEU A 224 8.89 11.99 -10.28
N GLU A 225 9.87 11.92 -9.38
CA GLU A 225 11.26 11.61 -9.73
C GLU A 225 11.44 10.15 -10.17
N GLY A 226 12.38 9.91 -11.08
CA GLY A 226 12.88 8.57 -11.40
C GLY A 226 12.59 8.15 -12.83
N LEU A 227 12.33 6.87 -13.04
CA LEU A 227 12.17 6.24 -14.35
C LEU A 227 10.86 6.66 -15.04
N VAL A 228 10.85 6.61 -16.37
CA VAL A 228 9.62 6.79 -17.16
C VAL A 228 8.59 5.74 -16.74
N MET A 229 7.34 6.17 -16.56
CA MET A 229 6.23 5.29 -16.17
C MET A 229 4.91 5.78 -16.79
N GLY A 230 3.81 5.05 -16.61
CA GLY A 230 2.51 5.38 -17.21
C GLY A 230 1.96 6.78 -16.89
N THR A 231 2.41 7.37 -15.78
CA THR A 231 1.98 8.71 -15.30
C THR A 231 3.10 9.76 -15.36
N ARG A 232 4.24 9.46 -15.96
CA ARG A 232 5.44 10.33 -16.05
C ARG A 232 6.13 10.16 -17.40
#